data_432ea263153bd83d11fc3de6569e2f42
#
_entry.id   432ea263153bd83d11fc3de6569e2f42
#
_cell.length_a   1.000
_cell.length_b   1.000
_cell.length_c   1.000
_cell.angle_alpha   90.00
_cell.angle_beta   90.00
_cell.angle_gamma   90.00
#
_symmetry.space_group_name_H-M   'P 1'
#
loop_
_entity.id
_entity.type
_entity.pdbx_description
1 polymer ?
#
loop_
_entity_poly.entity_id
_entity_poly.type
_entity_poly.pdbx_seq_one_letter_code
_entity_poly.pdbx_strand_id
1 'polypeptide(L)'
;MSKVIFASHSRWCQPGTFNDDAAASPSATCAAGTGAAPSAAGAKSPADSPIQQWWASAPNSNQPHAPLPTSPEQVGQWAHKQSGQWSGVVVTKSGALLSSDMPRSFPLLYRYVAGTWLVSDDPQVLIDAAPTSWDATGRLQFRHAAYTLGTRTLLKGIYQLPAASSVELIDGDPTPHVHPWKALRYHQRITDEPTFRRLFTQALEQAVERVVKLTQGRRLAVPLSGGLDSRLILSLLKLAGASDVVAFTYGTAGSREAKISQQVAQCLDVPWYFVELSEAKVRQAWQAEGGAFIRNAWAGASLPHYQDWYALRELTGTGVLPAGTVILPGHTIVGNLHGQELLDPKTPMSRKDWVELLAHQHLNLQGQQDLVAALAPIRKPLLEAVDELLTVDTLDARQSLIEWFNVRERQAKYINHSMRAYEHFGLDWALPMLDLEVIEVWERGGLAFTDEERIWYKNLIAQIYARVSGTQPQLYAAGVNAIPAGPRRAAIKVLSTLRLDKAVSSLLTTRVQLRHPMAFQALLPAGSAATYAPQLLKGRSLNGIFADLFLADTWAADSNVFTEVI
;
A
#
# COMPACT_ATOMS: atom_id res chain seq x y z
N MET A 1 0.09 34.78 -12.73
CA MET A 1 -1.24 34.19 -12.39
C MET A 1 -0.99 32.72 -12.16
N SER A 2 -1.15 32.22 -10.94
CA SER A 2 -1.03 30.79 -10.68
C SER A 2 -2.07 30.05 -11.50
N LYS A 3 -1.64 29.08 -12.31
CA LYS A 3 -2.49 28.28 -13.18
C LYS A 3 -2.48 26.81 -12.77
N VAL A 4 -2.29 26.53 -11.48
CA VAL A 4 -2.44 25.17 -10.99
C VAL A 4 -3.93 24.87 -10.84
N ILE A 5 -4.37 23.79 -11.48
CA ILE A 5 -5.74 23.29 -11.38
C ILE A 5 -5.69 21.98 -10.60
N PHE A 6 -6.40 21.92 -9.49
CA PHE A 6 -6.62 20.71 -8.73
C PHE A 6 -8.03 20.16 -8.98
N ALA A 7 -8.09 18.93 -9.45
CA ALA A 7 -9.33 18.18 -9.63
C ALA A 7 -9.22 16.85 -8.89
N SER A 8 -10.22 16.51 -8.08
CA SER A 8 -10.16 15.33 -7.23
C SER A 8 -11.49 14.58 -7.15
N HIS A 9 -11.40 13.31 -6.82
CA HIS A 9 -12.52 12.53 -6.31
C HIS A 9 -12.76 12.77 -4.81
N SER A 10 -13.88 12.35 -4.30
CA SER A 10 -14.65 12.69 -3.11
C SER A 10 -13.96 12.75 -1.72
N ARG A 11 -12.67 12.50 -1.56
CA ARG A 11 -12.01 12.46 -0.24
C ARG A 11 -11.26 13.73 0.17
N TRP A 12 -11.13 14.69 -0.73
CA TRP A 12 -10.38 15.90 -0.48
C TRP A 12 -11.29 16.99 0.05
N CYS A 13 -10.98 17.50 1.24
CA CYS A 13 -11.69 18.59 1.88
C CYS A 13 -10.85 19.87 1.83
N GLN A 14 -11.49 21.02 1.66
CA GLN A 14 -10.86 22.30 1.96
C GLN A 14 -10.88 22.48 3.47
N PRO A 15 -9.71 22.65 4.16
CA PRO A 15 -9.69 22.98 5.57
C PRO A 15 -10.50 24.25 5.81
N GLY A 16 -11.37 24.24 6.81
CA GLY A 16 -12.03 25.47 7.28
C GLY A 16 -10.98 26.49 7.72
N THR A 17 -11.33 27.78 7.69
CA THR A 17 -10.45 28.82 8.27
C THR A 17 -10.18 28.48 9.73
N PHE A 18 -8.90 28.32 10.09
CA PHE A 18 -8.49 28.15 11.48
C PHE A 18 -8.87 29.43 12.25
N ASN A 19 -9.92 29.34 13.06
CA ASN A 19 -10.19 30.34 14.09
C ASN A 19 -9.59 29.82 15.38
N ASP A 20 -8.68 30.58 15.97
CA ASP A 20 -8.00 30.24 17.24
C ASP A 20 -8.95 30.10 18.43
N ASP A 21 -10.25 30.36 18.27
CA ASP A 21 -11.23 30.45 19.36
C ASP A 21 -12.36 29.41 19.32
N ALA A 22 -12.23 28.25 18.67
CA ALA A 22 -13.35 27.33 18.58
C ALA A 22 -13.11 25.92 19.14
N ALA A 23 -13.31 25.77 20.45
CA ALA A 23 -13.85 24.55 21.02
C ALA A 23 -15.36 24.48 20.71
N ALA A 24 -15.78 24.11 19.49
CA ALA A 24 -17.19 23.81 19.16
C ALA A 24 -17.34 23.14 17.78
N SER A 25 -17.96 21.99 17.80
CA SER A 25 -18.74 21.27 16.77
C SER A 25 -18.33 21.32 15.29
N PRO A 26 -18.09 20.17 14.65
CA PRO A 26 -17.74 20.10 13.24
C PRO A 26 -19.00 20.10 12.36
N SER A 27 -19.24 21.18 11.65
CA SER A 27 -20.09 21.17 10.45
C SER A 27 -19.27 21.65 9.25
N ALA A 28 -18.47 20.76 8.68
CA ALA A 28 -17.88 20.95 7.38
C ALA A 28 -18.60 20.04 6.38
N THR A 29 -19.32 20.64 5.44
CA THR A 29 -19.96 19.93 4.33
C THR A 29 -18.89 19.42 3.37
N CYS A 30 -18.60 18.12 3.42
CA CYS A 30 -18.01 17.42 2.29
C CYS A 30 -19.09 17.31 1.21
N ALA A 31 -18.97 18.10 0.15
CA ALA A 31 -19.85 18.01 -1.00
C ALA A 31 -19.56 16.70 -1.74
N ALA A 32 -20.50 15.76 -1.68
CA ALA A 32 -20.57 14.65 -2.64
C ALA A 32 -20.94 15.26 -4.01
N GLY A 33 -19.94 15.61 -4.79
CA GLY A 33 -20.10 16.13 -6.14
C GLY A 33 -20.14 15.00 -7.15
N THR A 34 -21.35 14.62 -7.56
CA THR A 34 -21.57 13.87 -8.80
C THR A 34 -21.08 14.70 -9.99
N GLY A 35 -20.22 14.13 -10.81
CA GLY A 35 -19.52 14.69 -11.94
C GLY A 35 -20.27 15.70 -12.80
N ALA A 36 -19.66 16.86 -12.91
CA ALA A 36 -19.66 17.69 -14.11
C ALA A 36 -18.39 18.54 -14.05
N ALA A 37 -17.60 18.50 -15.11
CA ALA A 37 -16.47 19.41 -15.28
C ALA A 37 -16.95 20.86 -15.11
N PRO A 38 -16.28 21.72 -14.31
CA PRO A 38 -16.66 23.11 -14.21
C PRO A 38 -16.39 23.80 -15.54
N SER A 39 -17.43 24.30 -16.19
CA SER A 39 -17.32 25.20 -17.35
C SER A 39 -16.51 26.43 -16.97
N ALA A 40 -15.60 26.80 -17.83
CA ALA A 40 -14.68 27.95 -17.67
C ALA A 40 -15.39 29.31 -17.83
N ALA A 41 -16.46 29.56 -17.08
CA ALA A 41 -17.16 30.85 -17.11
C ALA A 41 -17.27 31.40 -15.68
N GLY A 42 -16.41 32.40 -15.38
CA GLY A 42 -16.50 33.18 -14.14
C GLY A 42 -15.23 33.38 -13.34
N ALA A 43 -14.05 33.40 -13.95
CA ALA A 43 -12.80 33.71 -13.25
C ALA A 43 -12.75 35.19 -12.86
N LYS A 44 -12.89 35.46 -11.55
CA LYS A 44 -12.52 36.75 -10.96
C LYS A 44 -11.02 36.98 -11.11
N SER A 45 -10.63 38.26 -11.28
CA SER A 45 -9.25 38.73 -11.45
C SER A 45 -8.30 38.18 -10.36
N PRO A 46 -7.11 37.71 -10.73
CA PRO A 46 -6.26 36.87 -9.87
C PRO A 46 -5.33 37.55 -8.89
N ALA A 47 -5.42 38.88 -8.73
CA ALA A 47 -4.46 39.65 -7.91
C ALA A 47 -4.61 39.44 -6.39
N ASP A 48 -5.75 38.92 -5.91
CA ASP A 48 -6.07 38.73 -4.50
C ASP A 48 -6.63 37.32 -4.16
N SER A 49 -6.30 36.29 -4.97
CA SER A 49 -6.80 34.95 -4.64
C SER A 49 -6.12 34.43 -3.37
N PRO A 50 -6.90 34.05 -2.34
CA PRO A 50 -6.34 33.46 -1.12
C PRO A 50 -5.63 32.14 -1.46
N ILE A 51 -4.66 31.74 -0.62
CA ILE A 51 -4.02 30.43 -0.69
C ILE A 51 -5.13 29.37 -0.62
N GLN A 52 -5.15 28.47 -1.60
CA GLN A 52 -6.11 27.37 -1.62
C GLN A 52 -5.44 26.12 -1.09
N GLN A 53 -6.12 25.39 -0.21
CA GLN A 53 -5.59 24.19 0.45
C GLN A 53 -6.59 23.05 0.33
N TRP A 54 -6.09 21.83 0.13
CA TRP A 54 -6.87 20.59 0.16
C TRP A 54 -6.16 19.54 1.00
N TRP A 55 -6.94 18.79 1.73
CA TRP A 55 -6.50 17.79 2.68
C TRP A 55 -7.24 16.47 2.47
N ALA A 56 -6.52 15.36 2.48
CA ALA A 56 -7.09 14.01 2.59
C ALA A 56 -6.47 13.30 3.78
N SER A 57 -7.29 12.57 4.54
CA SER A 57 -6.85 11.80 5.70
C SER A 57 -7.60 10.49 5.86
N ALA A 58 -7.00 9.54 6.57
CA ALA A 58 -7.61 8.29 6.98
C ALA A 58 -7.27 7.95 8.44
N PRO A 59 -8.27 7.62 9.29
CA PRO A 59 -9.69 7.76 8.96
C PRO A 59 -10.04 9.20 8.63
N ASN A 60 -11.09 9.39 7.82
CA ASN A 60 -11.44 10.71 7.32
C ASN A 60 -11.66 11.70 8.47
N SER A 61 -10.81 12.70 8.55
CA SER A 61 -10.91 13.85 9.46
C SER A 61 -10.93 15.13 8.65
N ASN A 62 -11.81 16.05 9.02
CA ASN A 62 -12.06 17.25 8.21
C ASN A 62 -10.94 18.30 8.27
N GLN A 63 -9.90 18.11 9.11
CA GLN A 63 -8.84 19.10 9.27
C GLN A 63 -7.49 18.47 9.63
N PRO A 64 -6.37 19.01 9.13
CA PRO A 64 -5.06 18.70 9.64
C PRO A 64 -4.88 19.30 11.05
N HIS A 65 -3.94 18.77 11.83
CA HIS A 65 -3.64 19.28 13.18
C HIS A 65 -3.00 20.68 13.18
N ALA A 66 -2.54 21.17 12.05
CA ALA A 66 -1.98 22.50 11.84
C ALA A 66 -2.15 22.90 10.38
N PRO A 67 -2.12 24.23 10.06
CA PRO A 67 -2.16 24.71 8.67
C PRO A 67 -1.12 23.99 7.80
N LEU A 68 -1.50 23.67 6.56
CA LEU A 68 -0.60 22.99 5.62
C LEU A 68 0.63 23.88 5.33
N PRO A 69 1.83 23.29 5.22
CA PRO A 69 3.04 24.03 4.91
C PRO A 69 2.98 24.63 3.49
N THR A 70 3.56 25.81 3.33
CA THR A 70 3.61 26.52 2.05
C THR A 70 4.98 26.45 1.38
N SER A 71 5.97 25.85 2.04
CA SER A 71 7.30 25.59 1.46
C SER A 71 7.80 24.18 1.82
N PRO A 72 8.68 23.59 0.94
CA PRO A 72 9.21 22.24 1.14
C PRO A 72 9.93 22.05 2.49
N GLU A 73 10.68 23.06 2.95
CA GLU A 73 11.49 22.99 4.18
C GLU A 73 10.64 22.81 5.44
N GLN A 74 9.39 23.27 5.40
CA GLN A 74 8.45 23.18 6.51
C GLN A 74 7.78 21.81 6.62
N VAL A 75 7.74 21.05 5.51
CA VAL A 75 6.95 19.80 5.42
C VAL A 75 7.40 18.77 6.47
N GLY A 76 8.69 18.55 6.62
CA GLY A 76 9.21 17.57 7.58
C GLY A 76 8.78 17.89 9.01
N GLN A 77 9.01 19.12 9.48
CA GLN A 77 8.63 19.54 10.83
C GLN A 77 7.11 19.52 11.04
N TRP A 78 6.36 19.87 10.02
CA TRP A 78 4.91 19.84 10.07
C TRP A 78 4.40 18.38 10.11
N ALA A 79 4.96 17.48 9.29
CA ALA A 79 4.57 16.08 9.21
C ALA A 79 4.71 15.33 10.55
N HIS A 80 5.74 15.65 11.35
CA HIS A 80 5.91 15.09 12.70
C HIS A 80 4.82 15.50 13.70
N LYS A 81 4.02 16.51 13.37
CA LYS A 81 2.87 16.94 14.19
C LYS A 81 1.56 16.30 13.73
N GLN A 82 1.57 15.62 12.60
CA GLN A 82 0.40 14.92 12.10
C GLN A 82 0.37 13.48 12.62
N SER A 83 -0.81 12.94 12.77
CA SER A 83 -1.04 11.53 13.08
C SER A 83 -1.99 10.92 12.06
N GLY A 84 -1.95 9.59 11.93
CA GLY A 84 -2.71 8.88 10.92
C GLY A 84 -2.14 9.07 9.51
N GLN A 85 -2.93 8.74 8.53
CA GLN A 85 -2.56 8.78 7.11
C GLN A 85 -3.09 10.06 6.47
N TRP A 86 -2.26 10.68 5.60
CA TRP A 86 -2.62 11.98 5.03
C TRP A 86 -1.93 12.29 3.69
N SER A 87 -2.50 13.23 2.95
CA SER A 87 -1.86 13.99 1.88
C SER A 87 -2.41 15.40 1.83
N GLY A 88 -1.61 16.35 1.35
CA GLY A 88 -1.97 17.77 1.26
C GLY A 88 -1.59 18.39 -0.07
N VAL A 89 -2.39 19.35 -0.52
CA VAL A 89 -2.13 20.20 -1.68
C VAL A 89 -2.32 21.66 -1.26
N VAL A 90 -1.31 22.48 -1.50
CA VAL A 90 -1.38 23.94 -1.28
C VAL A 90 -1.07 24.65 -2.58
N VAL A 91 -2.01 25.42 -3.08
CA VAL A 91 -1.80 26.31 -4.23
C VAL A 91 -1.45 27.70 -3.73
N THR A 92 -0.30 28.20 -4.17
CA THR A 92 0.26 29.51 -3.83
C THR A 92 0.16 30.48 -5.01
N LYS A 93 0.69 31.69 -4.85
CA LYS A 93 0.78 32.67 -5.95
C LYS A 93 1.78 32.27 -7.04
N SER A 94 2.74 31.39 -6.74
CA SER A 94 3.84 31.00 -7.61
C SER A 94 3.77 29.54 -8.09
N GLY A 95 2.74 28.78 -7.68
CA GLY A 95 2.64 27.39 -8.07
C GLY A 95 1.86 26.54 -7.05
N ALA A 96 2.29 25.29 -6.81
CA ALA A 96 1.71 24.43 -5.79
C ALA A 96 2.77 23.63 -5.04
N LEU A 97 2.46 23.28 -3.79
CA LEU A 97 3.18 22.30 -2.99
C LEU A 97 2.28 21.10 -2.72
N LEU A 98 2.71 19.93 -3.19
CA LEU A 98 2.09 18.65 -2.90
C LEU A 98 2.86 17.97 -1.78
N SER A 99 2.19 17.30 -0.85
CA SER A 99 2.86 16.59 0.26
C SER A 99 2.18 15.27 0.55
N SER A 100 2.95 14.21 0.79
CA SER A 100 2.44 12.90 1.20
C SER A 100 3.08 12.42 2.49
N ASP A 101 2.33 11.64 3.23
CA ASP A 101 2.82 10.88 4.38
C ASP A 101 3.84 9.80 3.99
N MET A 102 4.38 9.12 5.01
CA MET A 102 5.40 8.11 4.82
C MET A 102 4.88 6.87 4.06
N PRO A 103 3.66 6.34 4.30
CA PRO A 103 3.11 5.24 3.52
C PRO A 103 2.50 5.64 2.16
N ARG A 104 2.54 6.91 1.74
CA ARG A 104 1.93 7.42 0.50
C ARG A 104 0.44 7.04 0.41
N SER A 105 -0.30 7.39 1.41
CA SER A 105 -1.67 6.92 1.65
C SER A 105 -2.68 7.35 0.60
N PHE A 106 -2.54 8.57 0.09
CA PHE A 106 -3.40 9.14 -0.96
C PHE A 106 -2.55 9.48 -2.18
N PRO A 107 -2.56 8.62 -3.23
CA PRO A 107 -1.82 8.88 -4.46
C PRO A 107 -2.22 10.18 -5.11
N LEU A 108 -1.25 11.03 -5.41
CA LEU A 108 -1.42 12.23 -6.21
C LEU A 108 -0.58 12.15 -7.47
N LEU A 109 -1.16 12.60 -8.56
CA LEU A 109 -0.57 12.69 -9.87
C LEU A 109 -0.48 14.16 -10.29
N TYR A 110 0.51 14.49 -11.11
CA TYR A 110 0.65 15.83 -11.64
C TYR A 110 1.21 15.83 -13.07
N ARG A 111 0.79 16.80 -13.86
CA ARG A 111 1.14 16.95 -15.27
C ARG A 111 1.27 18.42 -15.66
N TYR A 112 2.29 18.74 -16.46
CA TYR A 112 2.43 20.07 -17.03
C TYR A 112 1.84 20.09 -18.45
N VAL A 113 0.88 21.00 -18.69
CA VAL A 113 0.17 21.12 -19.97
C VAL A 113 0.02 22.59 -20.32
N ALA A 114 0.51 23.01 -21.48
CA ALA A 114 0.33 24.37 -22.01
C ALA A 114 0.66 25.51 -21.01
N GLY A 115 1.75 25.34 -20.25
CA GLY A 115 2.18 26.35 -19.27
C GLY A 115 1.52 26.27 -17.90
N THR A 116 0.74 25.23 -17.63
CA THR A 116 -0.07 25.06 -16.41
C THR A 116 0.21 23.69 -15.79
N TRP A 117 0.29 23.62 -14.46
CA TRP A 117 0.30 22.39 -13.72
C TRP A 117 -1.13 21.92 -13.43
N LEU A 118 -1.41 20.66 -13.74
CA LEU A 118 -2.62 19.94 -13.37
C LEU A 118 -2.27 18.94 -12.28
N VAL A 119 -3.08 18.85 -11.24
CA VAL A 119 -2.91 17.91 -10.11
C VAL A 119 -4.22 17.15 -9.92
N SER A 120 -4.15 15.83 -9.80
CA SER A 120 -5.33 14.99 -9.55
C SER A 120 -4.97 13.68 -8.85
N ASP A 121 -5.91 13.11 -8.11
CA ASP A 121 -5.88 11.71 -7.65
C ASP A 121 -6.51 10.77 -8.70
N ASP A 122 -7.18 11.31 -9.71
CA ASP A 122 -7.73 10.57 -10.85
C ASP A 122 -6.83 10.71 -12.08
N PRO A 123 -6.22 9.63 -12.56
CA PRO A 123 -5.41 9.66 -13.76
C PRO A 123 -6.18 10.08 -15.02
N GLN A 124 -7.49 9.80 -15.10
CA GLN A 124 -8.29 10.13 -16.29
C GLN A 124 -8.35 11.63 -16.53
N VAL A 125 -8.49 12.43 -15.47
CA VAL A 125 -8.44 13.90 -15.56
C VAL A 125 -7.17 14.40 -16.27
N LEU A 126 -6.04 13.77 -15.98
CA LEU A 126 -4.75 14.17 -16.58
C LEU A 126 -4.58 13.60 -17.99
N ILE A 127 -5.19 12.46 -18.30
CA ILE A 127 -5.20 11.87 -19.65
C ILE A 127 -6.01 12.77 -20.58
N ASP A 128 -7.22 13.14 -20.18
CA ASP A 128 -8.15 13.95 -20.98
C ASP A 128 -7.62 15.38 -21.25
N ALA A 129 -6.74 15.86 -20.41
CA ALA A 129 -6.21 17.24 -20.52
C ALA A 129 -5.33 17.47 -21.75
N ALA A 130 -4.65 16.45 -22.27
CA ALA A 130 -3.85 16.50 -23.49
C ALA A 130 -3.49 15.09 -23.97
N PRO A 131 -3.20 14.86 -25.26
CA PRO A 131 -2.70 13.60 -25.77
C PRO A 131 -1.50 13.09 -24.96
N THR A 132 -1.48 11.80 -24.70
CA THR A 132 -0.36 11.13 -24.00
C THR A 132 -0.06 9.80 -24.65
N SER A 133 1.10 9.25 -24.35
CA SER A 133 1.53 7.93 -24.83
C SER A 133 2.19 7.15 -23.72
N TRP A 134 2.42 5.88 -23.97
CA TRP A 134 3.06 4.99 -23.03
C TRP A 134 4.49 5.43 -22.66
N ASP A 135 4.81 5.41 -21.37
CA ASP A 135 6.20 5.45 -20.91
C ASP A 135 6.79 4.03 -20.94
N ALA A 136 7.74 3.80 -21.85
CA ALA A 136 8.32 2.47 -22.06
C ALA A 136 9.00 1.92 -20.80
N THR A 137 9.69 2.78 -20.03
CA THR A 137 10.34 2.37 -18.77
C THR A 137 9.29 2.10 -17.68
N GLY A 138 8.27 2.94 -17.58
CA GLY A 138 7.16 2.75 -16.64
C GLY A 138 6.41 1.44 -16.92
N ARG A 139 6.10 1.14 -18.17
CA ARG A 139 5.51 -0.16 -18.55
C ARG A 139 6.38 -1.35 -18.16
N LEU A 140 7.70 -1.23 -18.38
CA LEU A 140 8.62 -2.30 -18.04
C LEU A 140 8.68 -2.51 -16.52
N GLN A 141 8.79 -1.43 -15.74
CA GLN A 141 8.73 -1.50 -14.27
C GLN A 141 7.41 -2.15 -13.81
N PHE A 142 6.29 -1.70 -14.34
CA PHE A 142 4.96 -2.21 -13.99
C PHE A 142 4.81 -3.70 -14.30
N ARG A 143 5.27 -4.17 -15.46
CA ARG A 143 5.25 -5.59 -15.82
C ARG A 143 6.00 -6.45 -14.80
N HIS A 144 7.12 -5.94 -14.27
CA HIS A 144 7.99 -6.68 -13.37
C HIS A 144 7.64 -6.52 -11.88
N ALA A 145 6.97 -5.43 -11.49
CA ALA A 145 6.66 -5.12 -10.09
C ALA A 145 5.16 -5.04 -9.77
N ALA A 146 4.28 -4.86 -10.77
CA ALA A 146 2.89 -4.42 -10.65
C ALA A 146 2.73 -2.94 -10.24
N TYR A 147 3.81 -2.16 -10.25
CA TYR A 147 3.83 -0.72 -10.02
C TYR A 147 5.04 -0.07 -10.69
N THR A 148 5.03 1.27 -10.80
CA THR A 148 6.16 2.02 -11.31
C THR A 148 7.04 2.58 -10.18
N LEU A 149 8.34 2.75 -10.43
CA LEU A 149 9.30 3.24 -9.43
C LEU A 149 9.44 4.77 -9.43
N GLY A 150 9.74 5.32 -8.25
CA GLY A 150 9.99 6.76 -8.07
C GLY A 150 8.77 7.61 -8.44
N THR A 151 9.00 8.69 -9.19
CA THR A 151 7.95 9.61 -9.66
C THR A 151 7.28 9.19 -10.97
N ARG A 152 7.74 8.12 -11.60
CA ARG A 152 7.27 7.67 -12.91
C ARG A 152 5.87 7.06 -12.83
N THR A 153 5.07 7.26 -13.87
CA THR A 153 3.80 6.55 -14.09
C THR A 153 3.87 5.65 -15.33
N LEU A 154 2.77 5.08 -15.75
CA LEU A 154 2.66 4.35 -17.01
C LEU A 154 2.67 5.27 -18.24
N LEU A 155 2.43 6.55 -18.06
CA LEU A 155 2.17 7.52 -19.13
C LEU A 155 3.23 8.62 -19.15
N LYS A 156 3.67 9.02 -20.36
CA LYS A 156 4.63 10.09 -20.54
C LYS A 156 4.08 11.42 -20.06
N GLY A 157 4.91 12.18 -19.36
CA GLY A 157 4.58 13.52 -18.88
C GLY A 157 3.58 13.56 -17.73
N ILE A 158 3.10 12.39 -17.25
CA ILE A 158 2.32 12.27 -16.02
C ILE A 158 3.22 11.67 -14.94
N TYR A 159 3.31 12.33 -13.81
CA TYR A 159 4.15 11.96 -12.69
C TYR A 159 3.32 11.69 -11.44
N GLN A 160 3.90 10.98 -10.46
CA GLN A 160 3.28 10.70 -9.18
C GLN A 160 4.08 11.26 -8.01
N LEU A 161 3.39 11.71 -6.96
CA LEU A 161 3.99 12.12 -5.70
C LEU A 161 4.59 10.90 -4.99
N PRO A 162 5.89 10.89 -4.64
CA PRO A 162 6.51 9.78 -3.91
C PRO A 162 6.11 9.75 -2.42
N ALA A 163 6.35 8.61 -1.76
CA ALA A 163 6.22 8.45 -0.32
C ALA A 163 7.18 9.38 0.45
N ALA A 164 6.75 9.86 1.62
CA ALA A 164 7.53 10.74 2.50
C ALA A 164 8.19 11.91 1.77
N SER A 165 7.48 12.54 0.83
CA SER A 165 8.03 13.59 -0.01
C SER A 165 7.06 14.76 -0.15
N SER A 166 7.60 15.92 -0.49
CA SER A 166 6.84 16.99 -1.12
C SER A 166 7.32 17.20 -2.56
N VAL A 167 6.44 17.77 -3.38
CA VAL A 167 6.75 18.19 -4.75
C VAL A 167 6.32 19.64 -4.91
N GLU A 168 7.29 20.48 -5.23
CA GLU A 168 7.05 21.86 -5.57
C GLU A 168 6.87 21.99 -7.08
N LEU A 169 5.75 22.57 -7.48
CA LEU A 169 5.37 22.85 -8.86
C LEU A 169 5.37 24.35 -9.04
N ILE A 170 6.29 24.87 -9.87
CA ILE A 170 6.46 26.32 -10.06
C ILE A 170 5.78 26.73 -11.37
N ASP A 171 5.03 27.83 -11.35
CA ASP A 171 4.36 28.36 -12.53
C ASP A 171 5.39 28.72 -13.62
N GLY A 172 5.16 28.24 -14.84
CA GLY A 172 6.04 28.48 -15.97
C GLY A 172 7.29 27.57 -16.02
N ASP A 173 7.58 26.80 -14.98
CA ASP A 173 8.64 25.79 -14.99
C ASP A 173 8.04 24.39 -15.22
N PRO A 174 8.37 23.65 -16.29
CA PRO A 174 7.89 22.30 -16.52
C PRO A 174 8.60 21.25 -15.66
N THR A 175 9.57 21.63 -14.82
CA THR A 175 10.36 20.72 -13.99
C THR A 175 9.75 20.61 -12.60
N PRO A 176 9.29 19.41 -12.16
CA PRO A 176 8.85 19.22 -10.78
C PRO A 176 10.06 19.10 -9.84
N HIS A 177 10.04 19.81 -8.73
CA HIS A 177 11.09 19.75 -7.71
C HIS A 177 10.65 18.81 -6.58
N VAL A 178 11.33 17.68 -6.45
CA VAL A 178 11.00 16.64 -5.44
C VAL A 178 11.88 16.81 -4.22
N HIS A 179 11.27 16.94 -3.05
CA HIS A 179 11.93 17.13 -1.77
C HIS A 179 11.51 16.01 -0.79
N PRO A 180 12.34 14.94 -0.64
CA PRO A 180 12.09 13.94 0.40
C PRO A 180 12.24 14.60 1.79
N TRP A 181 11.23 14.43 2.66
CA TRP A 181 11.28 14.97 4.02
C TRP A 181 11.64 13.92 5.06
N LYS A 182 11.55 12.63 4.73
CA LYS A 182 11.97 11.50 5.58
C LYS A 182 12.37 10.30 4.72
N ALA A 183 13.27 9.49 5.27
CA ALA A 183 13.52 8.11 4.87
C ALA A 183 13.57 7.24 6.13
N LEU A 184 13.20 5.97 6.03
CA LEU A 184 13.41 5.02 7.12
C LEU A 184 14.94 4.81 7.25
N ARG A 185 15.48 5.22 8.39
CA ARG A 185 16.92 5.11 8.66
C ARG A 185 17.14 4.57 10.06
N TYR A 186 17.72 3.40 10.13
CA TYR A 186 18.13 2.84 11.43
C TYR A 186 19.27 3.67 12.04
N HIS A 187 19.08 4.10 13.26
CA HIS A 187 20.05 4.92 14.01
C HIS A 187 19.77 4.85 15.50
N GLN A 188 20.78 5.14 16.34
CA GLN A 188 20.64 5.23 17.81
C GLN A 188 19.81 4.08 18.39
N ARG A 189 20.19 2.83 18.05
CA ARG A 189 19.40 1.65 18.35
C ARG A 189 19.17 1.45 19.83
N ILE A 190 17.94 1.19 20.19
CA ILE A 190 17.54 0.75 21.53
C ILE A 190 17.80 -0.76 21.57
N THR A 191 18.72 -1.18 22.42
CA THR A 191 19.06 -2.60 22.64
C THR A 191 18.47 -3.16 23.93
N ASP A 192 17.95 -2.29 24.80
CA ASP A 192 17.23 -2.65 26.01
C ASP A 192 15.79 -3.06 25.67
N GLU A 193 15.48 -4.33 25.86
CA GLU A 193 14.19 -4.91 25.48
C GLU A 193 12.99 -4.28 26.22
N PRO A 194 13.01 -4.09 27.55
CA PRO A 194 11.92 -3.42 28.27
C PRO A 194 11.63 -2.02 27.75
N THR A 195 12.66 -1.23 27.44
CA THR A 195 12.49 0.12 26.89
C THR A 195 11.88 0.08 25.50
N PHE A 196 12.40 -0.77 24.59
CA PHE A 196 11.86 -0.87 23.23
C PHE A 196 10.41 -1.36 23.26
N ARG A 197 10.11 -2.41 24.06
CA ARG A 197 8.75 -2.94 24.24
C ARG A 197 7.78 -1.85 24.69
N ARG A 198 8.14 -1.11 25.72
CA ARG A 198 7.28 -0.04 26.24
C ARG A 198 7.00 1.02 25.19
N LEU A 199 8.03 1.53 24.51
CA LEU A 199 7.87 2.58 23.50
C LEU A 199 7.04 2.09 22.31
N PHE A 200 7.33 0.90 21.79
CA PHE A 200 6.64 0.35 20.64
C PHE A 200 5.17 0.03 20.94
N THR A 201 4.90 -0.57 22.11
CA THR A 201 3.52 -0.85 22.54
C THR A 201 2.75 0.44 22.75
N GLN A 202 3.36 1.45 23.39
CA GLN A 202 2.73 2.75 23.62
C GLN A 202 2.37 3.44 22.29
N ALA A 203 3.28 3.45 21.32
CA ALA A 203 3.02 4.04 20.01
C ALA A 203 1.85 3.33 19.29
N LEU A 204 1.81 1.99 19.33
CA LEU A 204 0.71 1.19 18.77
C LEU A 204 -0.64 1.47 19.46
N GLU A 205 -0.65 1.48 20.78
CA GLU A 205 -1.86 1.74 21.57
C GLU A 205 -2.40 3.15 21.27
N GLN A 206 -1.53 4.17 21.28
CA GLN A 206 -1.90 5.55 20.96
C GLN A 206 -2.45 5.70 19.53
N ALA A 207 -1.83 5.04 18.55
CA ALA A 207 -2.31 5.07 17.17
C ALA A 207 -3.72 4.47 17.05
N VAL A 208 -3.98 3.33 17.70
CA VAL A 208 -5.30 2.68 17.68
C VAL A 208 -6.34 3.48 18.48
N GLU A 209 -5.99 4.02 19.65
CA GLU A 209 -6.88 4.87 20.43
C GLU A 209 -7.34 6.11 19.65
N ARG A 210 -6.43 6.74 18.89
CA ARG A 210 -6.79 7.85 18.00
C ARG A 210 -7.80 7.42 16.95
N VAL A 211 -7.59 6.26 16.31
CA VAL A 211 -8.56 5.73 15.34
C VAL A 211 -9.92 5.53 16.00
N VAL A 212 -9.99 4.86 17.15
CA VAL A 212 -11.24 4.62 17.89
C VAL A 212 -11.94 5.95 18.22
N LYS A 213 -11.18 6.95 18.68
CA LYS A 213 -11.73 8.28 18.99
C LYS A 213 -12.27 9.00 17.76
N LEU A 214 -11.55 8.99 16.64
CA LEU A 214 -11.95 9.65 15.39
C LEU A 214 -13.14 8.96 14.69
N THR A 215 -13.35 7.68 14.98
CA THR A 215 -14.39 6.87 14.33
C THR A 215 -15.57 6.55 15.23
N GLN A 216 -15.77 7.32 16.30
CA GLN A 216 -16.84 7.11 17.27
C GLN A 216 -18.21 7.02 16.58
N GLY A 217 -18.98 5.96 16.91
CA GLY A 217 -20.28 5.71 16.30
C GLY A 217 -20.24 5.07 14.91
N ARG A 218 -19.06 4.79 14.37
CA ARG A 218 -18.87 4.08 13.10
C ARG A 218 -18.47 2.63 13.34
N ARG A 219 -18.88 1.73 12.43
CA ARG A 219 -18.42 0.35 12.45
C ARG A 219 -16.94 0.27 12.09
N LEU A 220 -16.19 -0.52 12.86
CA LEU A 220 -14.81 -0.88 12.58
C LEU A 220 -14.77 -2.33 12.09
N ALA A 221 -14.06 -2.61 11.01
CA ALA A 221 -13.98 -3.94 10.46
C ALA A 221 -12.53 -4.37 10.21
N VAL A 222 -12.19 -5.58 10.65
CA VAL A 222 -10.84 -6.12 10.51
C VAL A 222 -10.87 -7.30 9.53
N PRO A 223 -10.17 -7.22 8.38
CA PRO A 223 -9.91 -8.38 7.53
C PRO A 223 -8.96 -9.32 8.30
N LEU A 224 -9.55 -10.28 9.01
CA LEU A 224 -8.85 -11.16 9.93
C LEU A 224 -8.31 -12.38 9.19
N SER A 225 -7.00 -12.41 9.02
CA SER A 225 -6.29 -13.58 8.52
C SER A 225 -5.88 -14.52 9.66
N GLY A 226 -5.42 -15.72 9.32
CA GLY A 226 -4.75 -16.59 10.30
C GLY A 226 -3.40 -16.04 10.78
N GLY A 227 -2.98 -14.87 10.27
CA GLY A 227 -1.71 -14.20 10.57
C GLY A 227 -1.68 -13.50 11.93
N LEU A 228 -0.59 -12.79 12.17
CA LEU A 228 -0.30 -12.12 13.43
C LEU A 228 -0.79 -10.67 13.45
N ASP A 229 -0.59 -9.94 12.36
CA ASP A 229 -0.78 -8.49 12.32
C ASP A 229 -2.26 -8.09 12.45
N SER A 230 -3.18 -8.75 11.75
CA SER A 230 -4.62 -8.52 11.89
C SER A 230 -5.16 -8.92 13.28
N ARG A 231 -4.56 -9.96 13.90
CA ARG A 231 -4.86 -10.36 15.28
C ARG A 231 -4.42 -9.27 16.27
N LEU A 232 -3.24 -8.66 16.05
CA LEU A 232 -2.76 -7.55 16.86
C LEU A 232 -3.73 -6.36 16.79
N ILE A 233 -4.14 -5.94 15.60
CA ILE A 233 -5.12 -4.87 15.40
C ILE A 233 -6.41 -5.17 16.16
N LEU A 234 -6.97 -6.37 16.00
CA LEU A 234 -8.21 -6.75 16.66
C LEU A 234 -8.08 -6.72 18.20
N SER A 235 -6.93 -7.19 18.72
CA SER A 235 -6.63 -7.13 20.16
C SER A 235 -6.51 -5.70 20.68
N LEU A 236 -5.84 -4.83 19.93
CA LEU A 236 -5.68 -3.41 20.29
C LEU A 236 -7.00 -2.64 20.25
N LEU A 237 -7.88 -2.93 19.28
CA LEU A 237 -9.22 -2.35 19.24
C LEU A 237 -10.05 -2.73 20.48
N LYS A 238 -9.97 -3.97 20.93
CA LYS A 238 -10.62 -4.41 22.17
C LYS A 238 -10.04 -3.69 23.40
N LEU A 239 -8.72 -3.54 23.48
CA LEU A 239 -8.06 -2.78 24.57
C LEU A 239 -8.47 -1.32 24.58
N ALA A 240 -8.61 -0.70 23.42
CA ALA A 240 -9.05 0.68 23.27
C ALA A 240 -10.57 0.88 23.50
N GLY A 241 -11.31 -0.19 23.81
CA GLY A 241 -12.73 -0.11 24.12
C GLY A 241 -13.63 0.18 22.91
N ALA A 242 -13.22 -0.19 21.70
CA ALA A 242 -14.04 -0.04 20.50
C ALA A 242 -15.35 -0.84 20.61
N SER A 243 -16.50 -0.23 20.36
CA SER A 243 -17.83 -0.80 20.65
C SER A 243 -18.45 -1.59 19.49
N ASP A 244 -18.33 -1.12 18.25
CA ASP A 244 -18.89 -1.79 17.06
C ASP A 244 -17.74 -2.30 16.17
N VAL A 245 -17.20 -3.46 16.55
CA VAL A 245 -16.09 -4.12 15.84
C VAL A 245 -16.58 -5.43 15.25
N VAL A 246 -16.32 -5.64 13.95
CA VAL A 246 -16.56 -6.91 13.27
C VAL A 246 -15.26 -7.42 12.65
N ALA A 247 -15.13 -8.73 12.50
CA ALA A 247 -14.05 -9.35 11.77
C ALA A 247 -14.60 -10.13 10.58
N PHE A 248 -13.87 -10.15 9.48
CA PHE A 248 -14.23 -10.97 8.33
C PHE A 248 -13.02 -11.68 7.75
N THR A 249 -13.27 -12.82 7.15
CA THR A 249 -12.26 -13.65 6.47
C THR A 249 -12.86 -14.14 5.16
N TYR A 250 -12.04 -14.33 4.17
CA TYR A 250 -12.47 -14.85 2.87
C TYR A 250 -11.47 -15.92 2.39
N GLY A 251 -11.94 -16.85 1.57
CA GLY A 251 -11.14 -17.96 1.06
C GLY A 251 -11.99 -19.07 0.50
N THR A 252 -11.35 -20.09 -0.05
CA THR A 252 -12.05 -21.31 -0.49
C THR A 252 -12.62 -22.09 0.68
N ALA A 253 -13.66 -22.89 0.42
CA ALA A 253 -14.30 -23.74 1.43
C ALA A 253 -13.29 -24.61 2.19
N GLY A 254 -13.45 -24.70 3.50
CA GLY A 254 -12.60 -25.52 4.37
C GLY A 254 -11.20 -24.96 4.63
N SER A 255 -10.93 -23.72 4.25
CA SER A 255 -9.67 -23.02 4.48
C SER A 255 -9.24 -23.12 5.95
N ARG A 256 -7.98 -23.54 6.18
CA ARG A 256 -7.37 -23.56 7.52
C ARG A 256 -7.31 -22.16 8.13
N GLU A 257 -7.06 -21.17 7.30
CA GLU A 257 -6.98 -19.77 7.70
C GLU A 257 -8.32 -19.27 8.26
N ALA A 258 -9.44 -19.61 7.60
CA ALA A 258 -10.78 -19.29 8.09
C ALA A 258 -11.07 -19.89 9.47
N LYS A 259 -10.66 -21.15 9.71
CA LYS A 259 -10.83 -21.81 11.02
C LYS A 259 -10.05 -21.09 12.13
N ILE A 260 -8.80 -20.69 11.84
CA ILE A 260 -7.96 -19.94 12.80
C ILE A 260 -8.58 -18.58 13.09
N SER A 261 -9.00 -17.86 12.05
CA SER A 261 -9.62 -16.54 12.17
C SER A 261 -10.91 -16.59 12.98
N GLN A 262 -11.74 -17.60 12.74
CA GLN A 262 -12.95 -17.82 13.51
C GLN A 262 -12.65 -18.03 15.00
N GLN A 263 -11.67 -18.88 15.33
CA GLN A 263 -11.25 -19.10 16.72
C GLN A 263 -10.73 -17.83 17.39
N VAL A 264 -9.92 -17.04 16.66
CA VAL A 264 -9.40 -15.76 17.17
C VAL A 264 -10.55 -14.79 17.47
N ALA A 265 -11.50 -14.65 16.55
CA ALA A 265 -12.65 -13.77 16.73
C ALA A 265 -13.53 -14.22 17.92
N GLN A 266 -13.79 -15.53 18.05
CA GLN A 266 -14.51 -16.10 19.18
C GLN A 266 -13.82 -15.84 20.52
N CYS A 267 -12.51 -16.05 20.62
CA CYS A 267 -11.74 -15.78 21.84
C CYS A 267 -11.74 -14.29 22.24
N LEU A 268 -11.91 -13.40 21.28
CA LEU A 268 -11.96 -11.93 21.50
C LEU A 268 -13.40 -11.41 21.62
N ASP A 269 -14.39 -12.29 21.55
CA ASP A 269 -15.82 -11.92 21.55
C ASP A 269 -16.13 -10.85 20.48
N VAL A 270 -15.81 -11.16 19.21
CA VAL A 270 -16.05 -10.30 18.06
C VAL A 270 -16.89 -11.03 17.02
N PRO A 271 -17.98 -10.44 16.50
CA PRO A 271 -18.73 -10.99 15.37
C PRO A 271 -17.81 -11.27 14.18
N TRP A 272 -17.93 -12.47 13.60
CA TRP A 272 -17.07 -12.91 12.51
C TRP A 272 -17.88 -13.38 11.32
N TYR A 273 -17.47 -12.96 10.13
CA TYR A 273 -18.12 -13.28 8.87
C TYR A 273 -17.14 -13.97 7.92
N PHE A 274 -17.60 -15.03 7.25
CA PHE A 274 -16.82 -15.73 6.25
C PHE A 274 -17.42 -15.52 4.86
N VAL A 275 -16.59 -15.10 3.92
CA VAL A 275 -16.94 -15.02 2.50
C VAL A 275 -16.26 -16.15 1.75
N GLU A 276 -17.06 -17.11 1.28
CA GLU A 276 -16.55 -18.21 0.48
C GLU A 276 -16.23 -17.75 -0.95
N LEU A 277 -14.98 -17.95 -1.36
CA LEU A 277 -14.51 -17.67 -2.70
C LEU A 277 -14.72 -18.89 -3.61
N SER A 278 -15.89 -18.98 -4.23
CA SER A 278 -16.17 -19.93 -5.30
C SER A 278 -15.61 -19.41 -6.62
N GLU A 279 -14.78 -20.18 -7.31
CA GLU A 279 -14.17 -19.74 -8.59
C GLU A 279 -15.22 -19.30 -9.62
N ALA A 280 -16.34 -20.02 -9.72
CA ALA A 280 -17.41 -19.66 -10.64
C ALA A 280 -18.06 -18.32 -10.30
N LYS A 281 -18.40 -18.09 -9.02
CA LYS A 281 -19.03 -16.86 -8.56
C LYS A 281 -18.08 -15.66 -8.68
N VAL A 282 -16.81 -15.83 -8.28
CA VAL A 282 -15.78 -14.78 -8.40
C VAL A 282 -15.59 -14.41 -9.86
N ARG A 283 -15.48 -15.39 -10.77
CA ARG A 283 -15.35 -15.15 -12.21
C ARG A 283 -16.55 -14.41 -12.79
N GLN A 284 -17.76 -14.84 -12.47
CA GLN A 284 -18.99 -14.18 -12.92
C GLN A 284 -19.05 -12.72 -12.47
N ALA A 285 -18.77 -12.46 -11.20
CA ALA A 285 -18.77 -11.11 -10.65
C ALA A 285 -17.67 -10.24 -11.29
N TRP A 286 -16.46 -10.81 -11.50
CA TRP A 286 -15.36 -10.08 -12.14
C TRP A 286 -15.67 -9.70 -13.59
N GLN A 287 -16.30 -10.59 -14.34
CA GLN A 287 -16.74 -10.29 -15.72
C GLN A 287 -17.77 -9.16 -15.77
N ALA A 288 -18.64 -9.06 -14.75
CA ALA A 288 -19.68 -8.05 -14.72
C ALA A 288 -19.21 -6.69 -14.18
N GLU A 289 -18.30 -6.68 -13.19
CA GLU A 289 -18.02 -5.48 -12.38
C GLU A 289 -16.52 -5.14 -12.31
N GLY A 290 -15.63 -6.05 -12.75
CA GLY A 290 -14.18 -5.87 -12.64
C GLY A 290 -13.66 -4.66 -13.40
N GLY A 291 -14.26 -4.31 -14.55
CA GLY A 291 -13.85 -3.14 -15.34
C GLY A 291 -14.00 -1.82 -14.59
N ALA A 292 -15.12 -1.63 -13.89
CA ALA A 292 -15.35 -0.44 -13.06
C ALA A 292 -14.34 -0.36 -11.89
N PHE A 293 -14.07 -1.48 -11.25
CA PHE A 293 -13.05 -1.55 -10.21
C PHE A 293 -11.67 -1.18 -10.72
N ILE A 294 -11.26 -1.73 -11.87
CA ILE A 294 -9.97 -1.44 -12.48
C ILE A 294 -9.81 0.06 -12.75
N ARG A 295 -10.81 0.71 -13.35
CA ARG A 295 -10.78 2.16 -13.61
C ARG A 295 -10.59 2.97 -12.34
N ASN A 296 -11.30 2.63 -11.26
CA ASN A 296 -11.27 3.38 -10.02
C ASN A 296 -10.01 3.13 -9.18
N ALA A 297 -9.36 1.96 -9.34
CA ALA A 297 -8.35 1.50 -8.41
C ALA A 297 -6.90 1.54 -8.92
N TRP A 298 -6.62 1.86 -10.19
CA TRP A 298 -5.25 1.80 -10.71
C TRP A 298 -4.37 3.03 -10.38
N ALA A 299 -5.00 4.19 -10.09
CA ALA A 299 -4.34 5.44 -9.68
C ALA A 299 -3.06 5.78 -10.47
N GLY A 300 -3.03 5.54 -11.77
CA GLY A 300 -2.00 5.96 -12.72
C GLY A 300 -0.69 5.16 -12.72
N ALA A 301 -0.40 4.38 -11.68
CA ALA A 301 0.94 3.83 -11.48
C ALA A 301 1.00 2.40 -10.91
N SER A 302 -0.13 1.83 -10.51
CA SER A 302 -0.20 0.56 -9.77
C SER A 302 -1.27 -0.38 -10.31
N LEU A 303 -1.01 -1.67 -10.28
CA LEU A 303 -2.02 -2.68 -10.56
C LEU A 303 -3.11 -2.61 -9.47
N PRO A 304 -4.40 -2.53 -9.82
CA PRO A 304 -5.47 -2.63 -8.84
C PRO A 304 -5.29 -3.82 -7.91
N HIS A 305 -5.33 -3.58 -6.61
CA HIS A 305 -5.14 -4.63 -5.62
C HIS A 305 -6.46 -5.38 -5.41
N TYR A 306 -6.63 -6.48 -6.09
CA TYR A 306 -7.88 -7.22 -6.27
C TYR A 306 -8.19 -8.21 -5.14
N GLN A 307 -7.29 -8.42 -4.18
CA GLN A 307 -7.39 -9.50 -3.20
C GLN A 307 -8.69 -9.45 -2.39
N ASP A 308 -9.07 -8.29 -1.91
CA ASP A 308 -10.24 -8.08 -1.04
C ASP A 308 -11.53 -7.83 -1.84
N TRP A 309 -11.40 -7.52 -3.13
CA TRP A 309 -12.48 -6.99 -3.96
C TRP A 309 -13.79 -7.81 -3.88
N TYR A 310 -13.73 -9.13 -4.07
CA TYR A 310 -14.93 -9.97 -4.06
C TYR A 310 -15.56 -10.04 -2.66
N ALA A 311 -14.73 -10.14 -1.61
CA ALA A 311 -15.23 -10.17 -0.24
C ALA A 311 -15.90 -8.85 0.16
N LEU A 312 -15.33 -7.72 -0.23
CA LEU A 312 -15.92 -6.40 0.01
C LEU A 312 -17.25 -6.25 -0.72
N ARG A 313 -17.31 -6.68 -1.98
CA ARG A 313 -18.55 -6.71 -2.77
C ARG A 313 -19.69 -7.46 -2.04
N GLU A 314 -19.42 -8.67 -1.58
CA GLU A 314 -20.41 -9.48 -0.88
C GLU A 314 -20.83 -8.86 0.47
N LEU A 315 -19.86 -8.38 1.25
CA LEU A 315 -20.12 -7.84 2.59
C LEU A 315 -20.83 -6.48 2.54
N THR A 316 -20.54 -5.65 1.56
CA THR A 316 -21.28 -4.38 1.35
C THR A 316 -22.68 -4.65 0.78
N GLY A 317 -22.80 -5.57 -0.18
CA GLY A 317 -24.08 -5.97 -0.78
C GLY A 317 -25.05 -6.61 0.23
N THR A 318 -24.55 -7.29 1.26
CA THR A 318 -25.36 -7.87 2.35
C THR A 318 -25.57 -6.93 3.53
N GLY A 319 -25.00 -5.73 3.51
CA GLY A 319 -25.11 -4.76 4.60
C GLY A 319 -24.28 -5.07 5.85
N VAL A 320 -23.42 -6.09 5.81
CA VAL A 320 -22.47 -6.37 6.91
C VAL A 320 -21.46 -5.23 7.05
N LEU A 321 -21.04 -4.65 5.95
CA LEU A 321 -20.19 -3.46 5.91
C LEU A 321 -20.98 -2.29 5.27
N PRO A 322 -21.77 -1.55 6.05
CA PRO A 322 -22.45 -0.36 5.54
C PRO A 322 -21.46 0.72 5.12
N ALA A 323 -21.91 1.64 4.24
CA ALA A 323 -21.09 2.77 3.80
C ALA A 323 -20.52 3.53 5.00
N GLY A 324 -19.28 3.98 4.88
CA GLY A 324 -18.57 4.65 5.96
C GLY A 324 -17.99 3.73 7.04
N THR A 325 -18.17 2.40 6.97
CA THR A 325 -17.39 1.45 7.80
C THR A 325 -15.90 1.72 7.62
N VAL A 326 -15.14 1.68 8.71
CA VAL A 326 -13.67 1.86 8.68
C VAL A 326 -12.98 0.50 8.70
N ILE A 327 -12.22 0.21 7.66
CA ILE A 327 -11.44 -1.04 7.55
C ILE A 327 -10.05 -0.84 8.16
N LEU A 328 -9.63 -1.76 9.02
CA LEU A 328 -8.30 -1.76 9.62
C LEU A 328 -7.55 -3.05 9.22
N PRO A 329 -6.86 -3.06 8.07
CA PRO A 329 -6.04 -4.21 7.68
C PRO A 329 -4.77 -4.31 8.52
N GLY A 330 -4.19 -5.50 8.58
CA GLY A 330 -2.94 -5.76 9.31
C GLY A 330 -1.68 -5.24 8.60
N HIS A 331 -1.75 -4.12 7.89
CA HIS A 331 -0.57 -3.52 7.25
C HIS A 331 0.35 -2.90 8.29
N THR A 332 1.63 -3.28 8.25
CA THR A 332 2.60 -2.94 9.28
C THR A 332 3.96 -2.59 8.69
N ILE A 333 4.73 -1.80 9.44
CA ILE A 333 6.15 -1.57 9.15
C ILE A 333 7.00 -2.84 9.39
N VAL A 334 6.52 -3.78 10.19
CA VAL A 334 7.26 -4.97 10.61
C VAL A 334 7.31 -6.01 9.49
N GLY A 335 8.48 -6.64 9.29
CA GLY A 335 8.65 -7.73 8.34
C GLY A 335 9.04 -7.30 6.93
N ASN A 336 9.61 -6.11 6.79
CA ASN A 336 10.15 -5.59 5.54
C ASN A 336 11.62 -5.97 5.30
N LEU A 337 12.30 -6.50 6.31
CA LEU A 337 13.65 -7.03 6.17
C LEU A 337 13.63 -8.39 5.47
N HIS A 338 14.44 -8.52 4.44
CA HIS A 338 14.72 -9.76 3.72
C HIS A 338 16.19 -9.84 3.38
N GLY A 339 16.85 -10.97 3.66
CA GLY A 339 18.27 -11.15 3.45
C GLY A 339 19.10 -10.64 4.62
N GLN A 340 18.71 -10.96 5.85
CA GLN A 340 19.40 -10.55 7.08
C GLN A 340 20.88 -10.95 7.08
N GLU A 341 21.25 -12.04 6.41
CA GLU A 341 22.64 -12.51 6.25
C GLU A 341 23.53 -11.52 5.49
N LEU A 342 22.92 -10.59 4.74
CA LEU A 342 23.64 -9.56 3.98
C LEU A 342 23.89 -8.29 4.79
N LEU A 343 23.36 -8.19 6.01
CA LEU A 343 23.55 -7.00 6.85
C LEU A 343 24.95 -6.87 7.43
N ASP A 344 25.72 -7.97 7.54
CA ASP A 344 27.11 -7.91 8.01
C ASP A 344 27.99 -7.18 6.99
N PRO A 345 28.60 -6.02 7.33
CA PRO A 345 29.49 -5.29 6.43
C PRO A 345 30.72 -6.09 5.97
N LYS A 346 31.07 -7.19 6.67
CA LYS A 346 32.13 -8.11 6.24
C LYS A 346 31.73 -8.93 5.02
N THR A 347 30.43 -9.07 4.72
CA THR A 347 29.96 -9.68 3.48
C THR A 347 30.18 -8.67 2.35
N PRO A 348 31.08 -8.92 1.40
CA PRO A 348 31.38 -7.95 0.35
C PRO A 348 30.20 -7.83 -0.61
N MET A 349 29.71 -6.60 -0.78
CA MET A 349 28.62 -6.26 -1.69
C MET A 349 29.01 -5.02 -2.51
N SER A 350 29.05 -5.16 -3.82
CA SER A 350 29.23 -4.01 -4.71
C SER A 350 27.91 -3.27 -4.94
N ARG A 351 27.97 -2.04 -5.46
CA ARG A 351 26.75 -1.31 -5.91
C ARG A 351 25.92 -2.13 -6.90
N LYS A 352 26.55 -2.91 -7.75
CA LYS A 352 25.87 -3.79 -8.70
C LYS A 352 25.11 -4.90 -7.97
N ASP A 353 25.73 -5.52 -6.97
CA ASP A 353 25.09 -6.59 -6.19
C ASP A 353 23.85 -6.08 -5.44
N TRP A 354 23.92 -4.89 -4.87
CA TRP A 354 22.76 -4.24 -4.23
C TRP A 354 21.61 -3.97 -5.22
N VAL A 355 21.93 -3.46 -6.41
CA VAL A 355 20.92 -3.22 -7.46
C VAL A 355 20.27 -4.54 -7.90
N GLU A 356 21.07 -5.60 -8.09
CA GLU A 356 20.55 -6.92 -8.46
C GLU A 356 19.70 -7.51 -7.34
N LEU A 357 20.09 -7.36 -6.07
CA LEU A 357 19.29 -7.78 -4.93
C LEU A 357 17.92 -7.09 -4.91
N LEU A 358 17.88 -5.77 -4.97
CA LEU A 358 16.63 -5.01 -5.00
C LEU A 358 15.75 -5.40 -6.19
N ALA A 359 16.34 -5.59 -7.35
CA ALA A 359 15.62 -6.06 -8.53
C ALA A 359 15.01 -7.45 -8.33
N HIS A 360 15.79 -8.38 -7.79
CA HIS A 360 15.29 -9.73 -7.50
C HIS A 360 14.21 -9.77 -6.44
N GLN A 361 14.27 -8.91 -5.44
CA GLN A 361 13.26 -8.85 -4.39
C GLN A 361 11.95 -8.22 -4.87
N HIS A 362 12.01 -7.21 -5.75
CA HIS A 362 10.87 -6.35 -6.05
C HIS A 362 10.37 -6.39 -7.49
N LEU A 363 11.16 -6.88 -8.46
CA LEU A 363 10.87 -6.78 -9.89
C LEU A 363 10.90 -8.15 -10.60
N ASN A 364 10.38 -9.19 -9.99
CA ASN A 364 10.53 -10.57 -10.48
C ASN A 364 9.23 -11.22 -10.98
N LEU A 365 8.16 -10.46 -11.18
CA LEU A 365 6.83 -10.99 -11.54
C LEU A 365 6.80 -11.74 -12.88
N GLN A 366 7.70 -11.40 -13.81
CA GLN A 366 7.81 -12.03 -15.13
C GLN A 366 8.78 -13.23 -15.16
N GLY A 367 9.46 -13.51 -14.03
CA GLY A 367 10.50 -14.52 -13.92
C GLY A 367 11.91 -13.95 -14.07
N GLN A 368 12.91 -14.70 -13.60
CA GLN A 368 14.29 -14.21 -13.50
C GLN A 368 14.96 -13.95 -14.85
N GLN A 369 14.68 -14.76 -15.86
CA GLN A 369 15.30 -14.58 -17.19
C GLN A 369 14.86 -13.27 -17.83
N ASP A 370 13.58 -12.96 -17.76
CA ASP A 370 13.03 -11.70 -18.26
C ASP A 370 13.55 -10.51 -17.48
N LEU A 371 13.77 -10.65 -16.16
CA LEU A 371 14.32 -9.59 -15.32
C LEU A 371 15.75 -9.23 -15.76
N VAL A 372 16.61 -10.20 -16.03
CA VAL A 372 17.98 -9.94 -16.50
C VAL A 372 17.98 -9.13 -17.80
N ALA A 373 17.08 -9.46 -18.73
CA ALA A 373 16.93 -8.72 -19.99
C ALA A 373 16.39 -7.30 -19.79
N ALA A 374 15.50 -7.11 -18.79
CA ALA A 374 14.85 -5.84 -18.50
C ALA A 374 15.66 -4.91 -17.59
N LEU A 375 16.69 -5.41 -16.90
CA LEU A 375 17.38 -4.69 -15.83
C LEU A 375 18.03 -3.38 -16.29
N ALA A 376 18.64 -3.35 -17.48
CA ALA A 376 19.37 -2.19 -17.97
C ALA A 376 18.54 -0.88 -17.96
N PRO A 377 17.32 -0.81 -18.57
CA PRO A 377 16.52 0.41 -18.56
C PRO A 377 15.91 0.76 -17.18
N ILE A 378 15.75 -0.22 -16.27
CA ILE A 378 15.14 0.02 -14.96
C ILE A 378 16.17 0.22 -13.85
N ARG A 379 17.46 0.12 -14.14
CA ARG A 379 18.55 0.17 -13.17
C ARG A 379 18.71 1.52 -12.46
N LYS A 380 18.42 2.62 -13.16
CA LYS A 380 18.65 3.97 -12.65
C LYS A 380 17.96 4.22 -11.28
N PRO A 381 16.65 4.03 -11.09
CA PRO A 381 16.01 4.27 -9.80
C PRO A 381 16.51 3.33 -8.69
N LEU A 382 17.00 2.14 -9.03
CA LEU A 382 17.62 1.23 -8.04
C LEU A 382 18.99 1.77 -7.60
N LEU A 383 19.79 2.30 -8.52
CA LEU A 383 21.08 2.95 -8.21
C LEU A 383 20.87 4.20 -7.34
N GLU A 384 19.89 5.02 -7.67
CA GLU A 384 19.56 6.23 -6.89
C GLU A 384 19.22 5.86 -5.43
N ALA A 385 18.47 4.80 -5.20
CA ALA A 385 18.17 4.32 -3.85
C ALA A 385 19.42 3.81 -3.11
N VAL A 386 20.32 3.10 -3.80
CA VAL A 386 21.60 2.63 -3.22
C VAL A 386 22.47 3.84 -2.84
N ASP A 387 22.59 4.84 -3.72
CA ASP A 387 23.41 6.02 -3.48
C ASP A 387 22.86 6.92 -2.38
N GLU A 388 21.54 7.01 -2.24
CA GLU A 388 20.88 7.78 -1.19
C GLU A 388 21.10 7.18 0.21
N LEU A 389 21.05 5.86 0.34
CA LEU A 389 20.96 5.19 1.64
C LEU A 389 22.27 4.50 2.06
N LEU A 390 23.10 4.10 1.12
CA LEU A 390 24.36 3.38 1.37
C LEU A 390 25.58 4.29 1.17
N THR A 391 25.55 5.48 1.74
CA THR A 391 26.68 6.42 1.69
C THR A 391 27.90 5.93 2.49
N VAL A 392 27.64 5.19 3.57
CA VAL A 392 28.62 4.47 4.39
C VAL A 392 28.11 3.04 4.58
N ASP A 393 28.96 2.06 4.30
CA ASP A 393 28.58 0.64 4.38
C ASP A 393 28.60 0.15 5.84
N THR A 394 27.46 0.27 6.50
CA THR A 394 27.23 -0.19 7.87
C THR A 394 26.01 -1.09 7.92
N LEU A 395 25.86 -1.89 8.99
CA LEU A 395 24.68 -2.70 9.25
C LEU A 395 23.40 -1.85 9.16
N ASP A 396 23.41 -0.68 9.80
CA ASP A 396 22.25 0.23 9.83
C ASP A 396 21.91 0.77 8.44
N ALA A 397 22.91 1.13 7.63
CA ALA A 397 22.71 1.60 6.27
C ALA A 397 22.16 0.49 5.36
N ARG A 398 22.68 -0.73 5.47
CA ARG A 398 22.21 -1.90 4.73
C ARG A 398 20.77 -2.25 5.05
N GLN A 399 20.41 -2.31 6.34
CA GLN A 399 19.03 -2.54 6.76
C GLN A 399 18.12 -1.41 6.29
N SER A 400 18.55 -0.15 6.42
CA SER A 400 17.81 1.01 5.93
C SER A 400 17.53 0.92 4.43
N LEU A 401 18.52 0.53 3.63
CA LEU A 401 18.36 0.36 2.18
C LEU A 401 17.29 -0.69 1.84
N ILE A 402 17.39 -1.88 2.43
CA ILE A 402 16.47 -2.98 2.13
C ILE A 402 15.04 -2.60 2.54
N GLU A 403 14.86 -2.14 3.77
CA GLU A 403 13.52 -1.86 4.30
C GLU A 403 12.91 -0.59 3.73
N TRP A 404 13.70 0.48 3.58
CA TRP A 404 13.17 1.72 3.00
C TRP A 404 12.77 1.56 1.54
N PHE A 405 13.55 0.82 0.75
CA PHE A 405 13.17 0.53 -0.63
C PHE A 405 11.84 -0.23 -0.68
N ASN A 406 11.67 -1.23 0.19
CA ASN A 406 10.41 -1.96 0.30
C ASN A 406 9.25 -1.04 0.71
N VAL A 407 9.43 -0.20 1.73
CA VAL A 407 8.38 0.72 2.23
C VAL A 407 8.01 1.76 1.17
N ARG A 408 9.01 2.43 0.58
CA ARG A 408 8.80 3.52 -0.38
C ARG A 408 8.16 3.05 -1.69
N GLU A 409 8.53 1.87 -2.15
CA GLU A 409 8.09 1.37 -3.44
C GLU A 409 6.97 0.33 -3.27
N ARG A 410 7.26 -0.86 -2.77
CA ARG A 410 6.30 -1.97 -2.72
C ARG A 410 5.16 -1.75 -1.72
N GLN A 411 5.48 -1.39 -0.48
CA GLN A 411 4.47 -1.15 0.55
C GLN A 411 3.54 0.00 0.14
N ALA A 412 4.11 1.14 -0.23
CA ALA A 412 3.35 2.33 -0.60
C ALA A 412 2.52 2.17 -1.88
N LYS A 413 3.08 1.51 -2.92
CA LYS A 413 2.49 1.50 -4.26
C LYS A 413 1.75 0.21 -4.62
N TYR A 414 1.95 -0.87 -3.84
CA TYR A 414 1.25 -2.13 -4.09
C TYR A 414 0.45 -2.58 -2.87
N ILE A 415 1.07 -2.71 -1.68
CA ILE A 415 0.37 -3.21 -0.50
C ILE A 415 -0.68 -2.20 -0.02
N ASN A 416 -0.29 -0.96 0.27
CA ASN A 416 -1.21 0.08 0.73
C ASN A 416 -2.17 0.54 -0.37
N HIS A 417 -1.88 0.20 -1.63
CA HIS A 417 -2.77 0.46 -2.75
C HIS A 417 -4.10 -0.32 -2.64
N SER A 418 -4.15 -1.36 -1.81
CA SER A 418 -5.39 -2.08 -1.47
C SER A 418 -6.47 -1.17 -0.85
N MET A 419 -6.09 -0.01 -0.30
CA MET A 419 -7.06 0.99 0.20
C MET A 419 -8.02 1.47 -0.90
N ARG A 420 -7.59 1.45 -2.16
CA ARG A 420 -8.47 1.80 -3.32
C ARG A 420 -9.65 0.84 -3.45
N ALA A 421 -9.50 -0.42 -3.02
CA ALA A 421 -10.61 -1.37 -3.01
C ALA A 421 -11.67 -0.98 -1.97
N TYR A 422 -11.27 -0.53 -0.78
CA TYR A 422 -12.20 -0.05 0.25
C TYR A 422 -12.96 1.19 -0.24
N GLU A 423 -12.24 2.15 -0.80
CA GLU A 423 -12.82 3.38 -1.35
C GLU A 423 -13.80 3.13 -2.50
N HIS A 424 -13.51 2.14 -3.37
CA HIS A 424 -14.41 1.74 -4.45
C HIS A 424 -15.79 1.31 -3.93
N PHE A 425 -15.84 0.71 -2.75
CA PHE A 425 -17.08 0.28 -2.11
C PHE A 425 -17.65 1.29 -1.09
N GLY A 426 -17.17 2.55 -1.08
CA GLY A 426 -17.64 3.59 -0.18
C GLY A 426 -17.27 3.37 1.29
N LEU A 427 -16.23 2.58 1.54
CA LEU A 427 -15.69 2.31 2.86
C LEU A 427 -14.52 3.26 3.16
N ASP A 428 -14.30 3.52 4.43
CA ASP A 428 -13.12 4.22 4.93
C ASP A 428 -12.09 3.22 5.44
N TRP A 429 -10.92 3.70 5.85
CA TRP A 429 -9.85 2.83 6.32
C TRP A 429 -8.91 3.56 7.28
N ALA A 430 -8.08 2.80 8.00
CA ALA A 430 -6.99 3.31 8.81
C ALA A 430 -5.83 2.30 8.86
N LEU A 431 -4.59 2.80 8.93
CA LEU A 431 -3.37 1.99 8.98
C LEU A 431 -2.55 2.32 10.25
N PRO A 432 -3.06 2.06 11.47
CA PRO A 432 -2.42 2.53 12.69
C PRO A 432 -1.01 1.95 12.90
N MET A 433 -0.69 0.77 12.37
CA MET A 433 0.67 0.20 12.46
C MET A 433 1.66 0.81 11.43
N LEU A 434 1.19 1.73 10.60
CA LEU A 434 2.01 2.56 9.71
C LEU A 434 1.94 4.05 10.10
N ASP A 435 1.46 4.37 11.30
CA ASP A 435 1.52 5.72 11.83
C ASP A 435 2.99 6.13 12.04
N LEU A 436 3.30 7.40 11.80
CA LEU A 436 4.68 7.89 11.79
C LEU A 436 5.40 7.58 13.11
N GLU A 437 4.74 7.76 14.25
CA GLU A 437 5.33 7.48 15.55
C GLU A 437 5.67 5.99 15.78
N VAL A 438 4.87 5.07 15.20
CA VAL A 438 5.16 3.63 15.24
C VAL A 438 6.40 3.32 14.41
N ILE A 439 6.52 3.94 13.24
CA ILE A 439 7.68 3.80 12.36
C ILE A 439 8.94 4.38 13.01
N GLU A 440 8.84 5.54 13.66
CA GLU A 440 9.97 6.19 14.34
C GLU A 440 10.50 5.40 15.54
N VAL A 441 9.63 4.71 16.26
CA VAL A 441 10.09 3.78 17.30
C VAL A 441 10.72 2.54 16.66
N TRP A 442 10.14 2.00 15.58
CA TRP A 442 10.66 0.82 14.89
C TRP A 442 12.07 1.03 14.34
N GLU A 443 12.35 2.16 13.68
CA GLU A 443 13.68 2.47 13.13
C GLU A 443 14.79 2.63 14.18
N ARG A 444 14.42 2.71 15.48
CA ARG A 444 15.34 2.72 16.61
C ARG A 444 15.51 1.34 17.25
N GLY A 445 14.80 0.33 16.80
CA GLY A 445 14.87 -1.03 17.33
C GLY A 445 16.21 -1.70 17.04
N GLY A 446 16.80 -2.37 18.04
CA GLY A 446 17.96 -3.24 17.84
C GLY A 446 17.62 -4.40 16.89
N LEU A 447 18.62 -4.96 16.21
CA LEU A 447 18.41 -6.05 15.24
C LEU A 447 17.72 -7.28 15.87
N ALA A 448 17.94 -7.55 17.16
CA ALA A 448 17.25 -8.61 17.88
C ALA A 448 15.72 -8.44 17.95
N PHE A 449 15.22 -7.23 17.72
CA PHE A 449 13.77 -6.92 17.72
C PHE A 449 13.23 -6.77 16.29
N THR A 450 14.10 -6.31 15.36
CA THR A 450 13.76 -6.02 13.97
C THR A 450 14.28 -7.08 12.99
N ASP A 451 14.52 -8.30 13.48
CA ASP A 451 15.03 -9.43 12.72
C ASP A 451 14.05 -9.90 11.63
N GLU A 452 14.56 -10.62 10.63
CA GLU A 452 13.77 -11.20 9.55
C GLU A 452 12.76 -12.24 10.06
N GLU A 453 13.10 -12.99 11.10
CA GLU A 453 12.24 -14.01 11.70
C GLU A 453 11.11 -13.41 12.54
N ARG A 454 11.24 -12.16 12.99
CA ARG A 454 10.25 -11.42 13.80
C ARG A 454 9.92 -12.12 15.12
N ILE A 455 10.90 -12.75 15.76
CA ILE A 455 10.67 -13.55 16.99
C ILE A 455 10.15 -12.67 18.11
N TRP A 456 10.81 -11.54 18.33
CA TRP A 456 10.39 -10.58 19.36
C TRP A 456 8.96 -10.09 19.14
N TYR A 457 8.65 -9.71 17.90
CA TYR A 457 7.33 -9.21 17.51
C TYR A 457 6.23 -10.27 17.69
N LYS A 458 6.50 -11.52 17.32
CA LYS A 458 5.58 -12.66 17.57
C LYS A 458 5.27 -12.83 19.05
N ASN A 459 6.28 -12.70 19.90
CA ASN A 459 6.12 -12.80 21.36
C ASN A 459 5.32 -11.62 21.93
N LEU A 460 5.55 -10.40 21.44
CA LEU A 460 4.76 -9.23 21.79
C LEU A 460 3.27 -9.43 21.48
N ILE A 461 2.96 -9.87 20.26
CA ILE A 461 1.56 -10.13 19.86
C ILE A 461 0.93 -11.20 20.73
N ALA A 462 1.66 -12.28 21.04
CA ALA A 462 1.18 -13.34 21.91
C ALA A 462 0.78 -12.81 23.29
N GLN A 463 1.60 -11.92 23.87
CA GLN A 463 1.34 -11.31 25.18
C GLN A 463 0.13 -10.36 25.13
N ILE A 464 0.03 -9.49 24.11
CA ILE A 464 -1.10 -8.58 23.96
C ILE A 464 -2.40 -9.39 23.77
N TYR A 465 -2.39 -10.40 22.90
CA TYR A 465 -3.54 -11.26 22.68
C TYR A 465 -3.97 -12.01 23.95
N ALA A 466 -3.02 -12.59 24.70
CA ALA A 466 -3.31 -13.29 25.95
C ALA A 466 -3.91 -12.36 27.02
N ARG A 467 -3.47 -11.11 27.08
CA ARG A 467 -4.02 -10.09 28.01
C ARG A 467 -5.51 -9.82 27.74
N VAL A 468 -5.92 -9.88 26.46
CA VAL A 468 -7.31 -9.58 26.06
C VAL A 468 -8.19 -10.83 26.10
N SER A 469 -7.69 -11.94 25.57
CA SER A 469 -8.50 -13.17 25.40
C SER A 469 -8.51 -14.07 26.63
N GLY A 470 -7.61 -13.85 27.59
CA GLY A 470 -7.40 -14.76 28.72
C GLY A 470 -6.81 -16.13 28.33
N THR A 471 -6.44 -16.32 27.07
CA THR A 471 -5.95 -17.59 26.53
C THR A 471 -4.55 -17.44 25.95
N GLN A 472 -3.72 -18.49 26.09
CA GLN A 472 -2.45 -18.55 25.38
C GLN A 472 -2.71 -18.74 23.88
N PRO A 473 -2.18 -17.88 23.00
CA PRO A 473 -2.39 -18.05 21.58
C PRO A 473 -1.65 -19.29 21.09
N GLN A 474 -2.34 -20.14 20.35
CA GLN A 474 -1.61 -21.05 19.47
C GLN A 474 -1.00 -20.17 18.36
N LEU A 475 0.30 -19.94 18.45
CA LEU A 475 1.09 -19.29 17.41
C LEU A 475 1.22 -20.27 16.25
N TYR A 476 0.23 -20.27 15.37
CA TYR A 476 0.35 -21.00 14.13
C TYR A 476 1.38 -20.25 13.26
N ALA A 477 2.46 -20.95 12.93
CA ALA A 477 3.37 -20.47 11.90
C ALA A 477 2.54 -20.19 10.64
N ALA A 478 2.54 -18.94 10.19
CA ALA A 478 2.04 -18.58 8.88
C ALA A 478 2.90 -19.32 7.85
N GLY A 479 2.37 -20.41 7.30
CA GLY A 479 3.06 -21.22 6.32
C GLY A 479 2.07 -22.23 5.79
N VAL A 480 1.57 -21.97 4.60
CA VAL A 480 0.89 -22.96 3.78
C VAL A 480 1.86 -24.13 3.61
N ASN A 481 1.52 -25.30 4.19
CA ASN A 481 2.28 -26.56 4.13
C ASN A 481 3.43 -26.73 5.14
N ALA A 482 3.12 -26.82 6.41
CA ALA A 482 4.04 -27.43 7.37
C ALA A 482 4.08 -28.97 7.18
N ILE A 483 4.75 -29.45 6.16
CA ILE A 483 5.34 -30.79 6.18
C ILE A 483 6.39 -30.74 7.28
N PRO A 484 6.44 -31.69 8.22
CA PRO A 484 7.48 -31.74 9.25
C PRO A 484 8.87 -31.57 8.63
N ALA A 485 9.73 -30.77 9.25
CA ALA A 485 10.99 -30.33 8.66
C ALA A 485 11.92 -31.49 8.23
N GLY A 486 11.86 -32.62 8.91
CA GLY A 486 12.66 -33.82 8.60
C GLY A 486 12.35 -34.44 7.23
N PRO A 487 11.11 -34.88 6.95
CA PRO A 487 10.76 -35.45 5.65
C PRO A 487 10.91 -34.46 4.50
N ARG A 488 10.65 -33.16 4.75
CA ARG A 488 10.82 -32.10 3.74
C ARG A 488 12.29 -31.90 3.37
N ARG A 489 13.21 -31.88 4.36
CA ARG A 489 14.65 -31.76 4.12
C ARG A 489 15.20 -32.96 3.37
N ALA A 490 14.76 -34.18 3.73
CA ALA A 490 15.15 -35.40 3.04
C ALA A 490 14.68 -35.41 1.57
N ALA A 491 13.42 -35.04 1.33
CA ALA A 491 12.86 -34.93 -0.02
C ALA A 491 13.58 -33.87 -0.86
N ILE A 492 13.85 -32.70 -0.31
CA ILE A 492 14.62 -31.63 -0.99
C ILE A 492 16.03 -32.13 -1.33
N LYS A 493 16.72 -32.82 -0.41
CA LYS A 493 18.06 -33.35 -0.63
C LYS A 493 18.09 -34.41 -1.75
N VAL A 494 17.11 -35.30 -1.81
CA VAL A 494 16.95 -36.28 -2.88
C VAL A 494 16.70 -35.61 -4.22
N LEU A 495 15.77 -34.64 -4.25
CA LEU A 495 15.42 -33.91 -5.47
C LEU A 495 16.59 -33.06 -6.00
N SER A 496 17.36 -32.42 -5.11
CA SER A 496 18.56 -31.66 -5.49
C SER A 496 19.65 -32.56 -6.05
N THR A 497 19.84 -33.75 -5.47
CA THR A 497 20.79 -34.76 -5.98
C THR A 497 20.41 -35.21 -7.39
N LEU A 498 19.13 -35.31 -7.69
CA LEU A 498 18.60 -35.67 -9.02
C LEU A 498 18.48 -34.49 -9.97
N ARG A 499 18.83 -33.26 -9.56
CA ARG A 499 18.65 -32.01 -10.30
C ARG A 499 17.19 -31.74 -10.72
N LEU A 500 16.23 -32.31 -10.00
CA LEU A 500 14.80 -32.18 -10.25
C LEU A 500 14.11 -31.15 -9.33
N ASP A 501 14.84 -30.59 -8.36
CA ASP A 501 14.36 -29.62 -7.38
C ASP A 501 13.69 -28.41 -8.00
N LYS A 502 14.30 -27.82 -9.03
CA LYS A 502 13.74 -26.66 -9.75
C LYS A 502 12.46 -27.00 -10.51
N ALA A 503 12.44 -28.13 -11.21
CA ALA A 503 11.28 -28.56 -11.98
C ALA A 503 10.09 -28.91 -11.06
N VAL A 504 10.34 -29.64 -9.98
CA VAL A 504 9.31 -29.98 -8.98
C VAL A 504 8.79 -28.74 -8.26
N SER A 505 9.69 -27.83 -7.86
CA SER A 505 9.32 -26.55 -7.25
C SER A 505 8.45 -25.73 -8.19
N SER A 506 8.80 -25.61 -9.46
CA SER A 506 8.04 -24.91 -10.49
C SER A 506 6.64 -25.51 -10.69
N LEU A 507 6.54 -26.85 -10.75
CA LEU A 507 5.25 -27.55 -10.86
C LEU A 507 4.36 -27.31 -9.63
N LEU A 508 4.92 -27.39 -8.42
CA LEU A 508 4.18 -27.15 -7.17
C LEU A 508 3.70 -25.69 -7.10
N THR A 509 4.56 -24.74 -7.42
CA THR A 509 4.21 -23.31 -7.45
C THR A 509 3.11 -23.04 -8.48
N THR A 510 3.23 -23.60 -9.69
CA THR A 510 2.20 -23.49 -10.74
C THR A 510 0.88 -24.06 -10.27
N ARG A 511 0.88 -25.25 -9.64
CA ARG A 511 -0.34 -25.85 -9.08
C ARG A 511 -0.99 -24.95 -8.02
N VAL A 512 -0.17 -24.36 -7.12
CA VAL A 512 -0.67 -23.43 -6.09
C VAL A 512 -1.28 -22.18 -6.75
N GLN A 513 -0.65 -21.62 -7.76
CA GLN A 513 -1.19 -20.44 -8.46
C GLN A 513 -2.49 -20.74 -9.22
N LEU A 514 -2.61 -21.92 -9.84
CA LEU A 514 -3.82 -22.35 -10.58
C LEU A 514 -4.96 -22.86 -9.66
N ARG A 515 -4.68 -23.06 -8.38
CA ARG A 515 -5.67 -23.46 -7.35
C ARG A 515 -5.43 -22.62 -6.10
N HIS A 516 -5.36 -21.30 -6.28
CA HIS A 516 -5.03 -20.41 -5.19
C HIS A 516 -6.13 -20.41 -4.13
N PRO A 517 -5.78 -20.46 -2.81
CA PRO A 517 -6.79 -20.46 -1.72
C PRO A 517 -7.69 -19.22 -1.74
N MET A 518 -7.23 -18.14 -2.38
CA MET A 518 -7.99 -16.90 -2.59
C MET A 518 -8.66 -16.84 -3.97
N ALA A 519 -8.77 -17.94 -4.69
CA ALA A 519 -9.41 -18.06 -5.99
C ALA A 519 -8.89 -17.05 -7.06
N PHE A 520 -7.63 -16.60 -6.99
CA PHE A 520 -7.09 -15.59 -7.92
C PHE A 520 -7.14 -16.03 -9.38
N GLN A 521 -7.03 -17.34 -9.67
CA GLN A 521 -7.19 -17.86 -11.02
C GLN A 521 -8.59 -17.58 -11.62
N ALA A 522 -9.58 -17.27 -10.80
CA ALA A 522 -10.91 -16.89 -11.27
C ALA A 522 -10.92 -15.55 -12.02
N LEU A 523 -9.95 -14.69 -11.75
CA LEU A 523 -9.79 -13.37 -12.41
C LEU A 523 -9.10 -13.46 -13.78
N LEU A 524 -8.64 -14.65 -14.18
CA LEU A 524 -8.14 -14.87 -15.53
C LEU A 524 -9.30 -14.95 -16.53
N PRO A 525 -9.11 -14.52 -17.78
CA PRO A 525 -10.08 -14.72 -18.85
C PRO A 525 -10.50 -16.19 -18.98
N ALA A 526 -11.73 -16.46 -19.40
CA ALA A 526 -12.29 -17.80 -19.50
C ALA A 526 -11.44 -18.73 -20.41
N GLY A 527 -11.31 -19.99 -20.04
CA GLY A 527 -10.53 -21.00 -20.79
C GLY A 527 -9.02 -20.95 -20.57
N SER A 528 -8.54 -20.11 -19.67
CA SER A 528 -7.14 -19.66 -19.61
C SER A 528 -6.17 -20.51 -18.80
N ALA A 529 -6.62 -21.46 -17.97
CA ALA A 529 -5.68 -22.25 -17.14
C ALA A 529 -4.64 -22.98 -18.00
N ALA A 530 -5.04 -23.59 -19.09
CA ALA A 530 -4.15 -24.25 -20.04
C ALA A 530 -3.22 -23.24 -20.77
N THR A 531 -3.72 -22.05 -21.07
CA THR A 531 -2.97 -20.97 -21.75
C THR A 531 -1.87 -20.40 -20.85
N TYR A 532 -2.13 -20.24 -19.54
CA TYR A 532 -1.18 -19.60 -18.62
C TYR A 532 -0.28 -20.58 -17.87
N ALA A 533 -0.64 -21.87 -17.76
CA ALA A 533 0.19 -22.88 -17.12
C ALA A 533 1.64 -22.93 -17.63
N PRO A 534 1.93 -22.88 -18.95
CA PRO A 534 3.29 -22.85 -19.45
C PRO A 534 4.09 -21.62 -19.02
N GLN A 535 3.42 -20.47 -18.85
CA GLN A 535 4.06 -19.24 -18.39
C GLN A 535 4.41 -19.31 -16.90
N LEU A 536 3.49 -19.83 -16.09
CA LEU A 536 3.72 -20.07 -14.67
C LEU A 536 4.86 -21.08 -14.42
N LEU A 537 4.94 -22.13 -15.24
CA LEU A 537 6.03 -23.11 -15.21
C LEU A 537 7.39 -22.50 -15.50
N LYS A 538 7.46 -21.45 -16.31
CA LYS A 538 8.68 -20.67 -16.58
C LYS A 538 9.02 -19.66 -15.46
N GLY A 539 8.30 -19.66 -14.34
CA GLY A 539 8.56 -18.82 -13.18
C GLY A 539 7.83 -17.47 -13.17
N ARG A 540 6.92 -17.25 -14.12
CA ARG A 540 6.05 -16.08 -14.11
C ARG A 540 5.03 -16.21 -12.97
N SER A 541 4.61 -15.09 -12.36
CA SER A 541 3.55 -15.07 -11.34
C SER A 541 2.18 -14.70 -11.95
N LEU A 542 1.08 -15.00 -11.23
CA LEU A 542 -0.25 -14.49 -11.60
C LEU A 542 -0.29 -12.97 -11.68
N ASN A 543 0.35 -12.26 -10.74
CA ASN A 543 0.46 -10.80 -10.80
C ASN A 543 1.16 -10.33 -12.08
N GLY A 544 2.19 -11.05 -12.54
CA GLY A 544 2.84 -10.75 -13.81
C GLY A 544 1.92 -10.95 -15.02
N ILE A 545 1.04 -11.95 -14.98
CA ILE A 545 0.02 -12.16 -16.00
C ILE A 545 -1.03 -11.04 -15.95
N PHE A 546 -1.52 -10.71 -14.75
CA PHE A 546 -2.49 -9.62 -14.58
C PHE A 546 -1.92 -8.26 -15.00
N ALA A 547 -0.64 -8.01 -14.76
CA ALA A 547 0.01 -6.81 -15.25
C ALA A 547 -0.02 -6.69 -16.79
N ASP A 548 0.24 -7.79 -17.50
CA ASP A 548 0.15 -7.79 -18.96
C ASP A 548 -1.29 -7.67 -19.47
N LEU A 549 -2.25 -8.35 -18.83
CA LEU A 549 -3.67 -8.22 -19.16
C LEU A 549 -4.20 -6.80 -18.92
N PHE A 550 -3.78 -6.17 -17.84
CA PHE A 550 -4.09 -4.77 -17.54
C PHE A 550 -3.53 -3.82 -18.59
N LEU A 551 -2.25 -3.97 -18.96
CA LEU A 551 -1.60 -3.15 -19.99
C LEU A 551 -2.17 -3.36 -21.39
N ALA A 552 -2.79 -4.50 -21.64
CA ALA A 552 -3.48 -4.81 -22.88
C ALA A 552 -4.97 -4.43 -22.85
N ASP A 553 -5.46 -3.90 -21.74
CA ASP A 553 -6.87 -3.58 -21.48
C ASP A 553 -7.84 -4.77 -21.70
N THR A 554 -7.37 -5.97 -21.30
CA THR A 554 -8.08 -7.26 -21.51
C THR A 554 -8.32 -8.04 -20.23
N TRP A 555 -8.02 -7.45 -19.06
CA TRP A 555 -8.14 -8.14 -17.77
C TRP A 555 -9.58 -8.29 -17.30
N ALA A 556 -10.43 -7.30 -17.57
CA ALA A 556 -11.87 -7.36 -17.35
C ALA A 556 -12.62 -6.70 -18.50
N ALA A 557 -13.88 -7.07 -18.70
CA ALA A 557 -14.72 -6.40 -19.67
C ALA A 557 -14.91 -4.91 -19.30
N ASP A 558 -15.01 -4.06 -20.30
CA ASP A 558 -15.30 -2.63 -20.16
C ASP A 558 -14.34 -1.87 -19.21
N SER A 559 -13.09 -2.35 -19.03
CA SER A 559 -12.08 -1.60 -18.29
C SER A 559 -11.78 -0.26 -18.96
N ASN A 560 -11.54 -0.25 -20.26
CA ASN A 560 -11.35 0.95 -21.09
C ASN A 560 -10.42 2.02 -20.49
N VAL A 561 -9.37 1.58 -19.77
CA VAL A 561 -8.46 2.47 -19.05
C VAL A 561 -7.59 3.28 -20.00
N PHE A 562 -7.26 2.71 -21.16
CA PHE A 562 -6.25 3.25 -22.07
C PHE A 562 -6.79 3.59 -23.46
N THR A 563 -8.09 3.81 -23.59
CA THR A 563 -8.73 4.13 -24.89
C THR A 563 -8.15 5.38 -25.56
N GLU A 564 -7.66 6.34 -24.79
CA GLU A 564 -7.11 7.62 -25.27
C GLU A 564 -5.58 7.68 -25.25
N VAL A 565 -4.92 6.56 -24.93
CA VAL A 565 -3.45 6.48 -24.90
C VAL A 565 -2.93 6.02 -26.26
N ILE A 566 -2.10 6.85 -26.90
CA ILE A 566 -1.52 6.64 -28.23
C ILE A 566 -0.21 5.84 -28.14
#